data_5266b0dee77fb7c03afbd937cdf1e93b
#
_entry.id   5266b0dee77fb7c03afbd937cdf1e93b
#
_cell.length_a   1.000
_cell.length_b   1.000
_cell.length_c   1.000
_cell.angle_alpha   90.00
_cell.angle_beta   90.00
_cell.angle_gamma   90.00
#
_symmetry.space_group_name_H-M   'P 1'
#
loop_
_entity.id
_entity.type
_entity.pdbx_description
1 polymer ?
#
loop_
_entity_poly.entity_id
_entity_poly.type
_entity_poly.pdbx_seq_one_letter_code
_entity_poly.pdbx_strand_id
1 'polypeptide(L)'
;MYEELDRRLVNVLQIDPRASWAKVGKVLGVSPTTVAHRWQRLVDDGIAWITACPNLNQQMTAIVEVDCHTESLPQVIKTLCANPMIVSIDETTGDRDLLLTVVAPDLPTLSDMVIDWIGGLRGVHGSRSALVTSVVIGSNSWRIDALSKTEKILARGPRPGELWMLPPDDLDRELAQSLAVDGRTSATSLARTLGVPASTLHRRLQKLLTNRQIELRCDVAELGGWSLECTWTATIPLNHKTRVLELLRQQSGLRS
;
A
#
# COMPACT_ATOMS: atom_id res chain seq x y z
N MET A 1 -14.14 -19.52 -7.04
CA MET A 1 -14.81 -18.25 -7.44
C MET A 1 -15.10 -17.46 -6.19
N TYR A 2 -14.62 -16.22 -6.12
CA TYR A 2 -14.86 -15.34 -4.98
C TYR A 2 -16.25 -14.71 -5.13
N GLU A 3 -16.97 -14.62 -4.01
CA GLU A 3 -18.36 -14.18 -3.99
C GLU A 3 -18.46 -12.67 -3.81
N GLU A 4 -19.63 -12.10 -4.09
CA GLU A 4 -19.92 -10.69 -3.85
C GLU A 4 -19.67 -10.28 -2.39
N LEU A 5 -19.92 -11.19 -1.43
CA LEU A 5 -19.62 -10.94 -0.01
C LEU A 5 -18.11 -10.76 0.25
N ASP A 6 -17.23 -11.46 -0.49
CA ASP A 6 -15.78 -11.31 -0.36
C ASP A 6 -15.33 -9.94 -0.88
N ARG A 7 -15.87 -9.48 -2.01
CA ARG A 7 -15.63 -8.12 -2.55
C ARG A 7 -16.08 -7.03 -1.57
N ARG A 8 -17.25 -7.18 -0.98
CA ARG A 8 -17.77 -6.24 0.02
C ARG A 8 -16.94 -6.27 1.31
N LEU A 9 -16.49 -7.45 1.76
CA LEU A 9 -15.57 -7.60 2.90
C LEU A 9 -14.27 -6.83 2.67
N VAL A 10 -13.63 -7.04 1.54
CA VAL A 10 -12.40 -6.32 1.16
C VAL A 10 -12.66 -4.82 1.12
N ASN A 11 -13.78 -4.38 0.54
CA ASN A 11 -14.09 -2.95 0.46
C ASN A 11 -14.31 -2.30 1.85
N VAL A 12 -14.87 -3.02 2.83
CA VAL A 12 -14.91 -2.54 4.23
C VAL A 12 -13.49 -2.38 4.77
N LEU A 13 -12.61 -3.36 4.55
CA LEU A 13 -11.22 -3.33 5.03
C LEU A 13 -10.33 -2.32 4.27
N GLN A 14 -10.67 -1.99 3.04
CA GLN A 14 -10.07 -0.87 2.34
C GLN A 14 -10.43 0.50 2.96
N ILE A 15 -11.60 0.60 3.61
CA ILE A 15 -12.05 1.82 4.30
C ILE A 15 -11.48 1.89 5.73
N ASP A 16 -11.50 0.77 6.44
CA ASP A 16 -10.95 0.64 7.80
C ASP A 16 -10.21 -0.70 7.94
N PRO A 17 -8.89 -0.74 7.63
CA PRO A 17 -8.11 -1.96 7.59
C PRO A 17 -8.04 -2.71 8.94
N ARG A 18 -8.24 -2.03 10.05
CA ARG A 18 -8.26 -2.62 11.40
C ARG A 18 -9.64 -2.69 12.02
N ALA A 19 -10.71 -2.53 11.24
CA ALA A 19 -12.08 -2.72 11.72
C ALA A 19 -12.22 -4.05 12.46
N SER A 20 -12.88 -4.06 13.61
CA SER A 20 -13.19 -5.30 14.33
C SER A 20 -14.13 -6.18 13.51
N TRP A 21 -14.01 -7.49 13.65
CA TRP A 21 -14.90 -8.43 12.94
C TRP A 21 -16.37 -8.20 13.29
N ALA A 22 -16.66 -7.74 14.52
CA ALA A 22 -18.01 -7.32 14.92
C ALA A 22 -18.51 -6.12 14.10
N LYS A 23 -17.66 -5.10 13.89
CA LYS A 23 -18.01 -3.94 13.05
C LYS A 23 -18.22 -4.36 11.59
N VAL A 24 -17.30 -5.15 11.03
CA VAL A 24 -17.40 -5.63 9.66
C VAL A 24 -18.66 -6.48 9.48
N GLY A 25 -18.94 -7.39 10.40
CA GLY A 25 -20.15 -8.22 10.39
C GLY A 25 -21.43 -7.40 10.44
N LYS A 26 -21.46 -6.32 11.24
CA LYS A 26 -22.57 -5.39 11.29
C LYS A 26 -22.80 -4.65 9.96
N VAL A 27 -21.72 -4.23 9.30
CA VAL A 27 -21.80 -3.55 7.98
C VAL A 27 -22.34 -4.51 6.93
N LEU A 28 -21.88 -5.76 6.93
CA LEU A 28 -22.20 -6.75 5.89
C LEU A 28 -23.46 -7.57 6.17
N GLY A 29 -24.03 -7.47 7.36
CA GLY A 29 -25.22 -8.25 7.76
C GLY A 29 -24.91 -9.73 8.01
N VAL A 30 -23.69 -10.07 8.44
CA VAL A 30 -23.25 -11.45 8.71
C VAL A 30 -22.55 -11.56 10.08
N SER A 31 -22.37 -12.81 10.56
CA SER A 31 -21.69 -13.02 11.86
C SER A 31 -20.22 -12.60 11.82
N PRO A 32 -19.65 -12.13 12.96
CA PRO A 32 -18.22 -11.84 13.06
C PRO A 32 -17.32 -13.05 12.73
N THR A 33 -17.76 -14.25 13.09
CA THR A 33 -17.06 -15.50 12.81
C THR A 33 -17.02 -15.79 11.32
N THR A 34 -18.14 -15.58 10.61
CA THR A 34 -18.20 -15.73 9.15
C THR A 34 -17.22 -14.80 8.46
N VAL A 35 -17.16 -13.53 8.92
CA VAL A 35 -16.24 -12.53 8.37
C VAL A 35 -14.78 -12.94 8.59
N ALA A 36 -14.43 -13.34 9.82
CA ALA A 36 -13.06 -13.74 10.16
C ALA A 36 -12.61 -14.94 9.32
N HIS A 37 -13.47 -15.95 9.16
CA HIS A 37 -13.17 -17.14 8.36
C HIS A 37 -12.99 -16.81 6.87
N ARG A 38 -13.86 -15.96 6.30
CA ARG A 38 -13.74 -15.52 4.90
C ARG A 38 -12.47 -14.72 4.67
N TRP A 39 -12.14 -13.81 5.59
CA TRP A 39 -10.89 -13.05 5.51
C TRP A 39 -9.66 -13.96 5.53
N GLN A 40 -9.63 -14.93 6.47
CA GLN A 40 -8.51 -15.86 6.54
C GLN A 40 -8.33 -16.64 5.24
N ARG A 41 -9.41 -17.12 4.64
CA ARG A 41 -9.35 -17.78 3.33
C ARG A 41 -8.78 -16.86 2.23
N LEU A 42 -9.19 -15.59 2.18
CA LEU A 42 -8.65 -14.62 1.20
C LEU A 42 -7.15 -14.40 1.37
N VAL A 43 -6.67 -14.38 2.62
CA VAL A 43 -5.24 -14.26 2.93
C VAL A 43 -4.49 -15.55 2.56
N ASP A 44 -5.01 -16.71 2.95
CA ASP A 44 -4.37 -18.02 2.68
C ASP A 44 -4.26 -18.29 1.18
N ASP A 45 -5.25 -17.85 0.40
CA ASP A 45 -5.28 -17.96 -1.06
C ASP A 45 -4.46 -16.86 -1.76
N GLY A 46 -3.85 -15.91 -1.01
CA GLY A 46 -3.07 -14.80 -1.57
C GLY A 46 -3.90 -13.77 -2.35
N ILE A 47 -5.21 -13.70 -2.12
CA ILE A 47 -6.13 -12.83 -2.87
C ILE A 47 -6.25 -11.44 -2.26
N ALA A 48 -6.17 -11.33 -0.94
CA ALA A 48 -6.21 -10.05 -0.25
C ALA A 48 -5.34 -10.08 1.01
N TRP A 49 -4.69 -8.97 1.31
CA TRP A 49 -3.85 -8.82 2.51
C TRP A 49 -3.87 -7.39 3.00
N ILE A 50 -3.42 -7.17 4.23
CA ILE A 50 -3.28 -5.83 4.80
C ILE A 50 -1.83 -5.62 5.20
N THR A 51 -1.24 -4.54 4.68
CA THR A 51 0.13 -4.12 4.96
C THR A 51 0.17 -2.70 5.52
N ALA A 52 1.23 -2.38 6.25
CA ALA A 52 1.59 -1.02 6.55
C ALA A 52 2.55 -0.49 5.49
N CYS A 53 2.24 0.68 4.97
CA CYS A 53 3.11 1.39 4.05
C CYS A 53 3.55 2.71 4.71
N PRO A 54 4.78 3.19 4.45
CA PRO A 54 5.15 4.54 4.81
C PRO A 54 4.24 5.54 4.10
N ASN A 55 3.99 6.67 4.73
CA ASN A 55 3.25 7.74 4.07
C ASN A 55 4.14 8.35 2.97
N LEU A 56 3.79 8.11 1.71
CA LEU A 56 4.58 8.55 0.55
C LEU A 56 4.79 10.06 0.48
N ASN A 57 3.91 10.86 1.08
CA ASN A 57 4.10 12.32 1.18
C ASN A 57 5.15 12.76 2.20
N GLN A 58 5.63 11.83 3.04
CA GLN A 58 6.67 12.08 4.05
C GLN A 58 8.01 11.42 3.67
N GLN A 59 8.07 10.76 2.53
CA GLN A 59 9.24 10.04 2.04
C GLN A 59 9.66 10.62 0.70
N MET A 60 10.94 10.52 0.39
CA MET A 60 11.40 10.69 -0.98
C MET A 60 10.91 9.50 -1.80
N THR A 61 10.15 9.77 -2.84
CA THR A 61 9.57 8.75 -3.71
C THR A 61 10.08 8.93 -5.12
N ALA A 62 10.46 7.84 -5.76
CA ALA A 62 10.76 7.81 -7.19
C ALA A 62 9.94 6.72 -7.88
N ILE A 63 9.53 7.02 -9.10
CA ILE A 63 9.10 6.01 -10.07
C ILE A 63 10.35 5.63 -10.88
N VAL A 64 10.66 4.35 -10.90
CA VAL A 64 11.86 3.83 -11.57
C VAL A 64 11.44 2.82 -12.63
N GLU A 65 11.75 3.14 -13.86
CA GLU A 65 11.63 2.22 -14.99
C GLU A 65 12.91 1.40 -15.08
N VAL A 66 12.80 0.09 -15.24
CA VAL A 66 13.95 -0.82 -15.31
C VAL A 66 13.83 -1.69 -16.56
N ASP A 67 14.95 -1.76 -17.27
CA ASP A 67 15.13 -2.61 -18.45
C ASP A 67 16.02 -3.80 -18.05
N CYS A 68 15.54 -5.03 -18.26
CA CYS A 68 16.19 -6.24 -17.85
C CYS A 68 16.44 -7.19 -19.03
N HIS A 69 17.43 -8.04 -18.91
CA HIS A 69 17.50 -9.23 -19.78
C HIS A 69 16.36 -10.19 -19.39
N THR A 70 15.56 -10.62 -20.35
CA THR A 70 14.39 -11.49 -20.14
C THR A 70 14.70 -12.73 -19.30
N GLU A 71 15.87 -13.35 -19.52
CA GLU A 71 16.33 -14.52 -18.76
C GLU A 71 16.59 -14.22 -17.27
N SER A 72 16.90 -12.97 -16.93
CA SER A 72 17.22 -12.54 -15.58
C SER A 72 16.03 -11.99 -14.82
N LEU A 73 14.94 -11.67 -15.49
CA LEU A 73 13.77 -10.97 -14.95
C LEU A 73 13.21 -11.65 -13.68
N PRO A 74 13.01 -12.99 -13.62
CA PRO A 74 12.50 -13.61 -12.39
C PRO A 74 13.44 -13.43 -11.18
N GLN A 75 14.75 -13.49 -11.41
CA GLN A 75 15.73 -13.31 -10.33
C GLN A 75 15.83 -11.83 -9.89
N VAL A 76 15.73 -10.90 -10.83
CA VAL A 76 15.66 -9.46 -10.54
C VAL A 76 14.44 -9.15 -9.68
N ILE A 77 13.24 -9.60 -10.10
CA ILE A 77 12.00 -9.43 -9.33
C ILE A 77 12.15 -9.99 -7.93
N LYS A 78 12.66 -11.21 -7.78
CA LYS A 78 12.87 -11.82 -6.46
C LYS A 78 13.79 -10.98 -5.57
N THR A 79 14.84 -10.41 -6.13
CA THR A 79 15.77 -9.55 -5.39
C THR A 79 15.13 -8.22 -5.00
N LEU A 80 14.38 -7.63 -5.91
CA LEU A 80 13.63 -6.39 -5.67
C LEU A 80 12.56 -6.57 -4.57
N CYS A 81 11.81 -7.67 -4.59
CA CYS A 81 10.80 -8.00 -3.58
C CYS A 81 11.35 -8.11 -2.16
N ALA A 82 12.63 -8.42 -1.99
CA ALA A 82 13.26 -8.53 -0.68
C ALA A 82 13.65 -7.16 -0.07
N ASN A 83 13.57 -6.08 -0.84
CA ASN A 83 13.98 -4.75 -0.38
C ASN A 83 12.77 -3.93 0.11
N PRO A 84 12.73 -3.53 1.40
CA PRO A 84 11.61 -2.81 1.98
C PRO A 84 11.42 -1.38 1.45
N MET A 85 12.40 -0.82 0.74
CA MET A 85 12.26 0.48 0.07
C MET A 85 11.49 0.40 -1.25
N ILE A 86 11.19 -0.81 -1.74
CA ILE A 86 10.37 -0.99 -2.95
C ILE A 86 8.93 -1.27 -2.53
N VAL A 87 8.05 -0.33 -2.83
CA VAL A 87 6.64 -0.36 -2.42
C VAL A 87 5.76 -1.10 -3.43
N SER A 88 6.08 -0.99 -4.72
CA SER A 88 5.41 -1.75 -5.78
C SER A 88 6.40 -2.15 -6.89
N ILE A 89 6.10 -3.26 -7.52
CA ILE A 89 6.79 -3.78 -8.70
C ILE A 89 5.70 -4.17 -9.67
N ASP A 90 5.66 -3.49 -10.80
CA ASP A 90 4.72 -3.80 -11.88
C ASP A 90 5.54 -4.33 -13.08
N GLU A 91 5.27 -5.55 -13.52
CA GLU A 91 5.80 -6.09 -14.76
C GLU A 91 4.99 -5.50 -15.92
N THR A 92 5.69 -4.91 -16.89
CA THR A 92 5.05 -4.15 -17.96
C THR A 92 5.47 -4.67 -19.34
N THR A 93 4.69 -4.33 -20.35
CA THR A 93 5.05 -4.51 -21.75
C THR A 93 5.38 -3.17 -22.37
N GLY A 94 6.23 -3.14 -23.40
CA GLY A 94 6.62 -1.93 -24.12
C GLY A 94 8.09 -1.58 -23.93
N ASP A 95 8.38 -0.28 -23.69
CA ASP A 95 9.74 0.24 -23.65
C ASP A 95 10.49 -0.01 -22.33
N ARG A 96 9.86 -0.71 -21.39
CA ARG A 96 10.44 -1.10 -20.09
C ARG A 96 9.88 -2.44 -19.65
N ASP A 97 10.66 -3.20 -18.87
CA ASP A 97 10.22 -4.50 -18.34
C ASP A 97 9.54 -4.34 -16.97
N LEU A 98 10.08 -3.47 -16.10
CA LEU A 98 9.52 -3.23 -14.77
C LEU A 98 9.29 -1.74 -14.52
N LEU A 99 8.22 -1.46 -13.77
CA LEU A 99 7.95 -0.14 -13.18
C LEU A 99 7.93 -0.30 -11.66
N LEU A 100 8.80 0.44 -10.97
CA LEU A 100 8.95 0.36 -9.53
C LEU A 100 8.50 1.67 -8.88
N THR A 101 7.86 1.57 -7.72
CA THR A 101 7.75 2.68 -6.78
C THR A 101 8.78 2.47 -5.67
N VAL A 102 9.77 3.34 -5.60
CA VAL A 102 10.85 3.32 -4.61
C VAL A 102 10.66 4.44 -3.62
N VAL A 103 10.82 4.16 -2.33
CA VAL A 103 10.72 5.15 -1.25
C VAL A 103 11.98 5.13 -0.39
N ALA A 104 12.42 6.30 0.05
CA ALA A 104 13.59 6.45 0.91
C ALA A 104 13.40 7.61 1.89
N PRO A 105 14.09 7.64 3.03
CA PRO A 105 13.98 8.72 4.01
C PRO A 105 14.49 10.07 3.49
N ASP A 106 15.48 10.02 2.59
CA ASP A 106 16.15 11.21 2.04
C ASP A 106 16.66 10.97 0.61
N LEU A 107 17.08 12.04 -0.04
CA LEU A 107 17.54 12.01 -1.43
C LEU A 107 18.85 11.22 -1.62
N PRO A 108 19.88 11.32 -0.73
CA PRO A 108 21.08 10.50 -0.86
C PRO A 108 20.74 9.00 -0.83
N THR A 109 19.99 8.52 0.14
CA THR A 109 19.55 7.13 0.23
C THR A 109 18.77 6.69 -1.00
N LEU A 110 17.88 7.56 -1.53
CA LEU A 110 17.14 7.26 -2.76
C LEU A 110 18.07 7.16 -3.97
N SER A 111 19.07 8.05 -4.06
CA SER A 111 20.07 8.05 -5.14
C SER A 111 20.89 6.76 -5.12
N ASP A 112 21.43 6.39 -3.96
CA ASP A 112 22.20 5.16 -3.79
C ASP A 112 21.36 3.92 -4.16
N MET A 113 20.10 3.92 -3.74
CA MET A 113 19.17 2.84 -4.06
C MET A 113 18.92 2.70 -5.55
N VAL A 114 18.70 3.80 -6.26
CA VAL A 114 18.36 3.76 -7.69
C VAL A 114 19.60 3.56 -8.56
N ILE A 115 20.68 4.29 -8.29
CA ILE A 115 21.86 4.29 -9.15
C ILE A 115 22.74 3.08 -8.87
N ASP A 116 23.10 2.88 -7.59
CA ASP A 116 24.10 1.87 -7.22
C ASP A 116 23.46 0.51 -7.02
N TRP A 117 22.36 0.44 -6.28
CA TRP A 117 21.79 -0.85 -5.95
C TRP A 117 20.94 -1.42 -7.09
N ILE A 118 19.91 -0.71 -7.61
CA ILE A 118 19.09 -1.18 -8.74
C ILE A 118 19.92 -1.29 -10.02
N GLY A 119 20.68 -0.24 -10.35
CA GLY A 119 21.53 -0.22 -11.53
C GLY A 119 22.64 -1.26 -11.52
N GLY A 120 23.09 -1.69 -10.31
CA GLY A 120 24.12 -2.73 -10.13
C GLY A 120 23.56 -4.16 -10.12
N LEU A 121 22.24 -4.38 -10.16
CA LEU A 121 21.66 -5.71 -10.16
C LEU A 121 22.03 -6.48 -11.44
N ARG A 122 22.49 -7.70 -11.25
CA ARG A 122 22.81 -8.57 -12.39
C ARG A 122 21.56 -8.86 -13.21
N GLY A 123 21.59 -8.49 -14.48
CA GLY A 123 20.49 -8.65 -15.42
C GLY A 123 19.74 -7.35 -15.70
N VAL A 124 19.96 -6.30 -14.93
CA VAL A 124 19.54 -4.93 -15.27
C VAL A 124 20.55 -4.35 -16.25
N HIS A 125 20.09 -3.80 -17.36
CA HIS A 125 20.94 -3.13 -18.34
C HIS A 125 20.59 -1.65 -18.52
N GLY A 126 19.51 -1.19 -17.94
CA GLY A 126 19.12 0.22 -17.97
C GLY A 126 18.11 0.54 -16.88
N SER A 127 18.16 1.77 -16.38
CA SER A 127 17.11 2.32 -15.51
C SER A 127 16.90 3.80 -15.77
N ARG A 128 15.67 4.24 -15.61
CA ARG A 128 15.27 5.66 -15.66
C ARG A 128 14.44 5.97 -14.43
N SER A 129 14.71 7.09 -13.78
CA SER A 129 13.99 7.47 -12.58
C SER A 129 13.39 8.87 -12.69
N ALA A 130 12.21 9.03 -12.09
CA ALA A 130 11.55 10.31 -11.94
C ALA A 130 11.16 10.51 -10.46
N LEU A 131 11.60 11.63 -9.88
CA LEU A 131 11.20 12.00 -8.52
C LEU A 131 9.74 12.42 -8.48
N VAL A 132 9.00 11.85 -7.54
CA VAL A 132 7.61 12.21 -7.26
C VAL A 132 7.61 13.46 -6.39
N THR A 133 7.17 14.58 -6.94
CA THR A 133 7.08 15.84 -6.19
C THR A 133 5.81 15.95 -5.35
N SER A 134 4.77 15.19 -5.68
CA SER A 134 3.50 15.18 -4.96
C SER A 134 2.66 13.97 -5.37
N VAL A 135 2.16 13.22 -4.40
CA VAL A 135 1.14 12.19 -4.61
C VAL A 135 -0.23 12.84 -4.46
N VAL A 136 -0.96 12.96 -5.55
CA VAL A 136 -2.28 13.63 -5.59
C VAL A 136 -3.42 12.68 -5.22
N ILE A 137 -3.32 11.44 -5.70
CA ILE A 137 -4.24 10.34 -5.39
C ILE A 137 -3.34 9.16 -5.02
N GLY A 138 -3.37 8.74 -3.77
CA GLY A 138 -2.60 7.58 -3.33
C GLY A 138 -3.33 6.27 -3.59
N SER A 139 -2.61 5.18 -3.78
CA SER A 139 -3.16 3.83 -3.95
C SER A 139 -4.09 3.42 -2.81
N ASN A 140 -3.89 3.98 -1.61
CA ASN A 140 -4.78 3.81 -0.46
C ASN A 140 -6.17 4.46 -0.63
N SER A 141 -6.37 5.32 -1.62
CA SER A 141 -7.67 5.94 -1.93
C SER A 141 -8.53 5.11 -2.88
N TRP A 142 -7.92 4.21 -3.65
CA TRP A 142 -8.66 3.32 -4.54
C TRP A 142 -9.49 2.28 -3.75
N ARG A 143 -10.69 2.01 -4.24
CA ARG A 143 -11.66 1.08 -3.62
C ARG A 143 -12.32 0.23 -4.68
N ILE A 144 -12.65 -1.01 -4.32
CA ILE A 144 -13.41 -1.93 -5.20
C ILE A 144 -14.80 -1.38 -5.52
N ASP A 145 -15.32 -0.49 -4.69
CA ASP A 145 -16.65 0.13 -4.84
C ASP A 145 -17.83 -0.85 -4.80
N ALA A 146 -17.71 -1.88 -3.94
CA ALA A 146 -18.72 -2.92 -3.75
C ALA A 146 -19.75 -2.61 -2.65
N LEU A 147 -19.64 -1.46 -1.97
CA LEU A 147 -20.51 -1.06 -0.87
C LEU A 147 -21.46 0.07 -1.26
N SER A 148 -22.67 0.03 -0.74
CA SER A 148 -23.62 1.14 -0.80
C SER A 148 -23.12 2.36 -0.02
N LYS A 149 -23.69 3.53 -0.27
CA LYS A 149 -23.37 4.77 0.46
C LYS A 149 -23.50 4.63 1.98
N THR A 150 -24.57 3.95 2.43
CA THR A 150 -24.82 3.71 3.87
C THR A 150 -23.76 2.82 4.48
N GLU A 151 -23.41 1.72 3.81
CA GLU A 151 -22.36 0.79 4.27
C GLU A 151 -20.98 1.47 4.33
N LYS A 152 -20.65 2.30 3.34
CA LYS A 152 -19.43 3.11 3.36
C LYS A 152 -19.35 4.04 4.57
N ILE A 153 -20.49 4.64 4.98
CA ILE A 153 -20.55 5.49 6.18
C ILE A 153 -20.32 4.65 7.44
N LEU A 154 -20.97 3.49 7.55
CA LEU A 154 -20.82 2.57 8.68
C LEU A 154 -19.42 1.96 8.78
N ALA A 155 -18.77 1.73 7.64
CA ALA A 155 -17.42 1.20 7.57
C ALA A 155 -16.34 2.19 8.02
N ARG A 156 -16.60 3.51 8.01
CA ARG A 156 -15.59 4.53 8.33
C ARG A 156 -14.93 4.28 9.69
N GLY A 157 -13.60 4.29 9.67
CA GLY A 157 -12.75 4.26 10.85
C GLY A 157 -12.63 5.63 11.55
N PRO A 158 -11.80 5.71 12.59
CA PRO A 158 -11.44 6.99 13.21
C PRO A 158 -10.89 7.96 12.16
N ARG A 159 -11.18 9.24 12.32
CA ARG A 159 -10.57 10.26 11.44
C ARG A 159 -9.07 10.32 11.74
N PRO A 160 -8.22 10.36 10.70
CA PRO A 160 -6.80 10.64 10.90
C PRO A 160 -6.63 11.98 11.61
N GLY A 161 -5.68 12.06 12.55
CA GLY A 161 -5.27 13.31 13.15
C GLY A 161 -4.45 14.17 12.20
N GLU A 162 -3.97 15.30 12.71
CA GLU A 162 -3.05 16.16 11.99
C GLU A 162 -1.68 15.47 11.82
N LEU A 163 -1.02 15.76 10.70
CA LEU A 163 0.32 15.27 10.42
C LEU A 163 1.33 15.82 11.43
N TRP A 164 1.90 14.95 12.25
CA TRP A 164 2.98 15.33 13.16
C TRP A 164 4.32 14.78 12.64
N MET A 165 5.24 15.69 12.34
CA MET A 165 6.57 15.43 11.80
C MET A 165 7.59 15.10 12.90
N LEU A 166 7.32 14.12 13.77
CA LEU A 166 8.36 13.60 14.65
C LEU A 166 9.02 12.40 13.94
N PRO A 167 10.35 12.40 13.81
CA PRO A 167 11.04 11.26 13.22
C PRO A 167 10.73 9.99 14.04
N PRO A 168 10.46 8.86 13.36
CA PRO A 168 10.24 7.58 14.03
C PRO A 168 11.54 7.13 14.72
N ASP A 169 11.43 6.65 15.96
CA ASP A 169 12.53 5.98 16.64
C ASP A 169 12.69 4.52 16.17
N ASP A 170 13.66 3.79 16.73
CA ASP A 170 13.94 2.41 16.33
C ASP A 170 12.76 1.49 16.56
N LEU A 171 12.07 1.63 17.69
CA LEU A 171 10.87 0.84 17.99
C LEU A 171 9.71 1.16 17.01
N ASP A 172 9.57 2.40 16.61
CA ASP A 172 8.55 2.80 15.62
C ASP A 172 8.86 2.18 14.24
N ARG A 173 10.16 2.08 13.87
CA ARG A 173 10.59 1.41 12.63
C ARG A 173 10.36 -0.10 12.67
N GLU A 174 10.73 -0.77 13.77
CA GLU A 174 10.49 -2.21 13.95
C GLU A 174 8.98 -2.55 13.93
N LEU A 175 8.17 -1.69 14.55
CA LEU A 175 6.72 -1.81 14.53
C LEU A 175 6.15 -1.66 13.11
N ALA A 176 6.62 -0.67 12.36
CA ALA A 176 6.22 -0.46 10.96
C ALA A 176 6.61 -1.66 10.07
N GLN A 177 7.83 -2.20 10.24
CA GLN A 177 8.29 -3.40 9.53
C GLN A 177 7.43 -4.62 9.84
N SER A 178 7.10 -4.84 11.11
CA SER A 178 6.23 -5.96 11.51
C SER A 178 4.83 -5.84 10.91
N LEU A 179 4.30 -4.62 10.84
CA LEU A 179 2.98 -4.35 10.23
C LEU A 179 3.01 -4.37 8.70
N ALA A 180 4.18 -4.20 8.08
CA ALA A 180 4.34 -4.37 6.64
C ALA A 180 4.14 -5.83 6.20
N VAL A 181 4.40 -6.79 7.10
CA VAL A 181 4.15 -8.22 6.86
C VAL A 181 2.65 -8.56 7.07
N ASP A 182 2.07 -8.15 8.20
CA ASP A 182 0.65 -8.28 8.49
C ASP A 182 0.14 -7.06 9.26
N GLY A 183 -0.56 -6.18 8.56
CA GLY A 183 -1.13 -4.94 9.10
C GLY A 183 -2.23 -5.16 10.15
N ARG A 184 -2.73 -6.39 10.32
CA ARG A 184 -3.72 -6.74 11.35
C ARG A 184 -3.14 -7.41 12.58
N THR A 185 -1.84 -7.67 12.62
CA THR A 185 -1.19 -8.24 13.82
C THR A 185 -1.58 -7.44 15.06
N SER A 186 -1.99 -8.17 16.12
CA SER A 186 -2.47 -7.53 17.35
C SER A 186 -1.35 -6.83 18.10
N ALA A 187 -1.66 -5.73 18.81
CA ALA A 187 -0.70 -5.04 19.66
C ALA A 187 -0.08 -5.96 20.71
N THR A 188 -0.83 -6.93 21.22
CA THR A 188 -0.35 -7.94 22.19
C THR A 188 0.67 -8.88 21.54
N SER A 189 0.41 -9.33 20.33
CA SER A 189 1.35 -10.20 19.59
C SER A 189 2.63 -9.47 19.28
N LEU A 190 2.54 -8.26 18.73
CA LEU A 190 3.68 -7.39 18.45
C LEU A 190 4.50 -7.08 19.71
N ALA A 191 3.85 -6.80 20.83
CA ALA A 191 4.49 -6.57 22.11
C ALA A 191 5.35 -7.75 22.56
N ARG A 192 4.85 -8.97 22.37
CA ARG A 192 5.58 -10.20 22.67
C ARG A 192 6.80 -10.36 21.76
N THR A 193 6.64 -10.11 20.46
CA THR A 193 7.72 -10.25 19.48
C THR A 193 8.82 -9.21 19.71
N LEU A 194 8.44 -7.96 20.01
CA LEU A 194 9.37 -6.85 20.19
C LEU A 194 9.89 -6.70 21.63
N GLY A 195 9.45 -7.55 22.56
CA GLY A 195 9.92 -7.53 23.93
C GLY A 195 9.52 -6.29 24.75
N VAL A 196 8.41 -5.64 24.41
CA VAL A 196 7.94 -4.40 25.07
C VAL A 196 6.57 -4.59 25.71
N PRO A 197 6.21 -3.78 26.73
CA PRO A 197 4.88 -3.85 27.33
C PRO A 197 3.76 -3.58 26.33
N ALA A 198 2.69 -4.36 26.36
CA ALA A 198 1.56 -4.24 25.42
C ALA A 198 0.90 -2.85 25.45
N SER A 199 0.84 -2.19 26.62
CA SER A 199 0.33 -0.82 26.75
C SER A 199 1.18 0.21 26.03
N THR A 200 2.51 0.05 26.10
CA THR A 200 3.46 0.92 25.39
C THR A 200 3.29 0.76 23.88
N LEU A 201 3.23 -0.47 23.41
CA LEU A 201 3.07 -0.76 22.00
C LEU A 201 1.71 -0.29 21.46
N HIS A 202 0.64 -0.52 22.21
CA HIS A 202 -0.69 -0.02 21.82
C HIS A 202 -0.70 1.49 21.65
N ARG A 203 -0.12 2.24 22.61
CA ARG A 203 -0.02 3.70 22.53
C ARG A 203 0.81 4.15 21.33
N ARG A 204 1.94 3.48 21.04
CA ARG A 204 2.79 3.79 19.88
C ARG A 204 2.09 3.52 18.56
N LEU A 205 1.47 2.36 18.44
CA LEU A 205 0.70 2.00 17.26
C LEU A 205 -0.41 3.03 16.98
N GLN A 206 -1.16 3.43 18.01
CA GLN A 206 -2.18 4.47 17.87
C GLN A 206 -1.57 5.79 17.41
N LYS A 207 -0.42 6.18 17.96
CA LYS A 207 0.30 7.40 17.57
C LYS A 207 0.72 7.36 16.08
N LEU A 208 1.33 6.26 15.64
CA LEU A 208 1.78 6.10 14.25
C LEU A 208 0.62 6.20 13.25
N LEU A 209 -0.52 5.55 13.57
CA LEU A 209 -1.72 5.58 12.73
C LEU A 209 -2.42 6.94 12.76
N THR A 210 -2.59 7.54 13.95
CA THR A 210 -3.26 8.84 14.10
C THR A 210 -2.47 9.96 13.44
N ASN A 211 -1.15 9.95 13.59
CA ASN A 211 -0.26 10.95 13.01
C ASN A 211 0.09 10.66 11.54
N ARG A 212 -0.49 9.62 10.95
CA ARG A 212 -0.27 9.21 9.56
C ARG A 212 1.20 9.00 9.21
N GLN A 213 2.01 8.55 10.16
CA GLN A 213 3.41 8.16 9.91
C GLN A 213 3.48 6.85 9.15
N ILE A 214 2.51 5.96 9.41
CA ILE A 214 2.24 4.78 8.59
C ILE A 214 0.78 4.79 8.15
N GLU A 215 0.52 4.25 6.99
CA GLU A 215 -0.82 4.02 6.47
C GLU A 215 -1.04 2.53 6.28
N LEU A 216 -2.18 2.04 6.73
CA LEU A 216 -2.58 0.65 6.48
C LEU A 216 -3.37 0.58 5.19
N ARG A 217 -3.04 -0.39 4.37
CA ARG A 217 -3.65 -0.61 3.07
C ARG A 217 -4.15 -2.05 2.99
N CYS A 218 -5.36 -2.22 2.46
CA CYS A 218 -5.88 -3.53 2.09
C CYS A 218 -5.71 -3.70 0.58
N ASP A 219 -4.75 -4.51 0.21
CA ASP A 219 -4.42 -4.83 -1.17
C ASP A 219 -5.17 -6.07 -1.65
N VAL A 220 -5.34 -6.18 -2.96
CA VAL A 220 -6.01 -7.30 -3.62
C VAL A 220 -5.29 -7.67 -4.90
N ALA A 221 -5.14 -8.97 -5.14
CA ALA A 221 -4.55 -9.49 -6.36
C ALA A 221 -5.58 -9.58 -7.52
N GLU A 222 -6.76 -10.17 -7.28
CA GLU A 222 -7.68 -10.53 -8.36
C GLU A 222 -9.17 -10.18 -8.12
N LEU A 223 -9.53 -9.62 -6.97
CA LEU A 223 -10.94 -9.34 -6.64
C LEU A 223 -11.55 -8.18 -7.43
N GLY A 224 -10.75 -7.41 -8.15
CA GLY A 224 -11.20 -6.22 -8.88
C GLY A 224 -11.98 -6.52 -10.16
N GLY A 225 -11.92 -7.74 -10.68
CA GLY A 225 -12.52 -8.09 -11.98
C GLY A 225 -11.77 -7.48 -13.18
N TRP A 226 -10.57 -6.96 -12.97
CA TRP A 226 -9.72 -6.37 -14.00
C TRP A 226 -8.70 -7.41 -14.44
N SER A 227 -8.68 -7.71 -15.72
CA SER A 227 -7.69 -8.60 -16.34
C SER A 227 -6.49 -7.84 -16.89
N LEU A 228 -6.54 -6.51 -16.88
CA LEU A 228 -5.51 -5.65 -17.43
C LEU A 228 -5.45 -4.33 -16.69
N GLU A 229 -4.26 -3.89 -16.31
CA GLU A 229 -3.96 -2.55 -15.81
C GLU A 229 -3.10 -1.80 -16.84
N CYS A 230 -3.33 -0.51 -16.98
CA CYS A 230 -2.53 0.35 -17.86
C CYS A 230 -1.95 1.50 -17.06
N THR A 231 -0.63 1.69 -17.14
CA THR A 231 0.04 2.87 -16.60
C THR A 231 0.15 3.95 -17.66
N TRP A 232 -0.29 5.15 -17.33
CA TRP A 232 -0.26 6.29 -18.23
C TRP A 232 0.69 7.35 -17.71
N THR A 233 1.56 7.84 -18.60
CA THR A 233 2.41 9.00 -18.35
C THR A 233 1.95 10.13 -19.25
N ALA A 234 1.75 11.33 -18.69
CA ALA A 234 1.32 12.49 -19.46
C ALA A 234 2.05 13.76 -19.02
N THR A 235 2.40 14.58 -19.98
CA THR A 235 2.89 15.94 -19.72
C THR A 235 1.72 16.90 -19.76
N ILE A 236 1.49 17.61 -18.64
CA ILE A 236 0.36 18.52 -18.49
C ILE A 236 0.90 19.96 -18.34
N PRO A 237 0.47 20.91 -19.21
CA PRO A 237 0.80 22.31 -19.02
C PRO A 237 0.33 22.82 -17.64
N LEU A 238 1.15 23.63 -16.97
CA LEU A 238 0.90 24.08 -15.59
C LEU A 238 -0.47 24.75 -15.40
N ASN A 239 -0.92 25.53 -16.38
CA ASN A 239 -2.21 26.23 -16.37
C ASN A 239 -3.41 25.27 -16.44
N HIS A 240 -3.24 24.01 -16.85
CA HIS A 240 -4.28 22.98 -16.90
C HIS A 240 -4.18 21.96 -15.77
N LYS A 241 -3.11 21.98 -14.96
CA LYS A 241 -2.84 20.97 -13.93
C LYS A 241 -4.03 20.78 -12.98
N THR A 242 -4.54 21.85 -12.39
CA THR A 242 -5.64 21.77 -11.40
C THR A 242 -6.89 21.13 -12.02
N ARG A 243 -7.29 21.57 -13.22
CA ARG A 243 -8.47 21.05 -13.90
C ARG A 243 -8.33 19.56 -14.24
N VAL A 244 -7.16 19.16 -14.76
CA VAL A 244 -6.90 17.74 -15.07
C VAL A 244 -6.95 16.88 -13.80
N LEU A 245 -6.33 17.33 -12.72
CA LEU A 245 -6.35 16.59 -11.45
C LEU A 245 -7.77 16.46 -10.85
N GLU A 246 -8.60 17.48 -10.99
CA GLU A 246 -10.02 17.42 -10.58
C GLU A 246 -10.80 16.38 -11.40
N LEU A 247 -10.59 16.35 -12.72
CA LEU A 247 -11.22 15.35 -13.59
C LEU A 247 -10.75 13.93 -13.26
N LEU A 248 -9.45 13.72 -13.03
CA LEU A 248 -8.90 12.42 -12.67
C LEU A 248 -9.45 11.91 -11.33
N ARG A 249 -9.61 12.79 -10.32
CA ARG A 249 -10.20 12.41 -9.02
C ARG A 249 -11.65 11.89 -9.09
N GLN A 250 -12.36 12.21 -10.17
CA GLN A 250 -13.74 11.76 -10.39
C GLN A 250 -13.81 10.38 -11.06
N GLN A 251 -12.69 9.84 -11.52
CA GLN A 251 -12.64 8.55 -12.20
C GLN A 251 -12.51 7.41 -11.19
N SER A 252 -13.50 6.52 -11.13
CA SER A 252 -13.51 5.39 -10.18
C SER A 252 -12.51 4.27 -10.53
N GLY A 253 -12.09 4.19 -11.79
CA GLY A 253 -11.12 3.20 -12.27
C GLY A 253 -9.66 3.62 -12.11
N LEU A 254 -9.39 4.84 -11.63
CA LEU A 254 -8.03 5.33 -11.49
C LEU A 254 -7.41 4.80 -10.20
N ARG A 255 -6.28 4.09 -10.36
CA ARG A 255 -5.42 3.61 -9.28
C ARG A 255 -4.03 4.22 -9.46
N SER A 256 -3.40 4.69 -8.40
CA SER A 256 -2.03 5.20 -8.43
C SER A 256 -1.16 4.47 -7.41
#